data_c2efa94f61ee0b3616b75b63b24e12fa
#
_entry.id   c2efa94f61ee0b3616b75b63b24e12fa
#
_cell.length_a   1.000
_cell.length_b   1.000
_cell.length_c   1.000
_cell.angle_alpha   90.00
_cell.angle_beta   90.00
_cell.angle_gamma   90.00
#
_symmetry.space_group_name_H-M   'P 1'
#
loop_
_entity.id
_entity.type
_entity.pdbx_description
1 polymer ?
#
loop_
_entity_poly.entity_id
_entity_poly.type
_entity_poly.pdbx_seq_one_letter_code
_entity_poly.pdbx_strand_id
1 'polypeptide(L)'
;MKKVFARLLQSDAITPAMKGAQELFILMFLLRGLPFVDLAYLRKSDLRGNVISYRRRKTGRPLSVTLTTEAMFLLQKYMNREEQSPYLFPILHSDEGSPKAYREYQLALRNFNYQLELLGKA
;
A
#
# COMPACT_ATOMS: atom_id res chain seq x y z
N MET A 1 15.61 -11.09 0.55
CA MET A 1 14.58 -10.35 1.29
C MET A 1 14.88 -10.30 2.78
N LYS A 2 15.10 -11.45 3.45
CA LYS A 2 15.39 -11.47 4.89
C LYS A 2 16.64 -10.68 5.28
N LYS A 3 17.69 -10.72 4.46
CA LYS A 3 18.92 -9.96 4.72
C LYS A 3 18.69 -8.46 4.66
N VAL A 4 17.82 -8.01 3.75
CA VAL A 4 17.46 -6.60 3.63
C VAL A 4 16.72 -6.14 4.88
N PHE A 5 15.74 -6.90 5.34
CA PHE A 5 14.97 -6.56 6.54
C PHE A 5 15.85 -6.52 7.79
N ALA A 6 16.74 -7.52 7.96
CA ALA A 6 17.64 -7.53 9.10
C ALA A 6 18.57 -6.31 9.10
N ARG A 7 19.07 -5.92 7.93
CA ARG A 7 19.91 -4.74 7.78
C ARG A 7 19.15 -3.46 8.09
N LEU A 8 17.89 -3.38 7.65
CA LEU A 8 17.04 -2.22 7.87
C LEU A 8 16.71 -2.01 9.35
N LEU A 9 16.47 -3.09 10.08
CA LEU A 9 16.17 -3.01 11.51
C LEU A 9 17.36 -2.53 12.33
N GLN A 10 18.57 -2.62 11.79
CA GLN A 10 19.80 -2.26 12.48
C GLN A 10 20.39 -0.93 12.03
N SER A 11 19.81 -0.31 10.98
CA SER A 11 20.35 0.91 10.39
C SER A 11 19.65 2.15 10.93
N ASP A 12 20.44 3.11 11.43
CA ASP A 12 19.95 4.41 11.85
C ASP A 12 19.68 5.34 10.66
N ALA A 13 20.06 4.90 9.44
CA ALA A 13 19.88 5.67 8.22
C ALA A 13 18.50 5.55 7.60
N ILE A 14 17.59 4.77 8.20
CA ILE A 14 16.25 4.56 7.68
C ILE A 14 15.38 5.77 7.99
N THR A 15 14.89 6.42 6.92
CA THR A 15 13.95 7.54 7.07
C THR A 15 12.53 7.01 7.29
N PRO A 16 11.62 7.86 7.83
CA PRO A 16 10.21 7.47 7.93
C PRO A 16 9.61 7.08 6.57
N ALA A 17 10.01 7.75 5.49
CA ALA A 17 9.52 7.43 4.15
C ALA A 17 9.96 6.03 3.70
N MET A 18 11.21 5.67 3.97
CA MET A 18 11.74 4.34 3.67
C MET A 18 11.00 3.26 4.48
N LYS A 19 10.79 3.53 5.76
CA LYS A 19 10.08 2.60 6.63
C LYS A 19 8.62 2.42 6.18
N GLY A 20 7.97 3.52 5.79
CA GLY A 20 6.61 3.47 5.27
C GLY A 20 6.51 2.61 4.02
N ALA A 21 7.43 2.77 3.08
CA ALA A 21 7.47 1.96 1.87
C ALA A 21 7.68 0.48 2.20
N GLN A 22 8.58 0.18 3.13
CA GLN A 22 8.84 -1.18 3.58
C GLN A 22 7.57 -1.82 4.16
N GLU A 23 6.90 -1.10 5.04
CA GLU A 23 5.69 -1.63 5.69
C GLU A 23 4.54 -1.79 4.72
N LEU A 24 4.39 -0.88 3.75
CA LEU A 24 3.40 -1.06 2.68
C LEU A 24 3.72 -2.27 1.81
N PHE A 25 5.00 -2.49 1.51
CA PHE A 25 5.43 -3.67 0.76
C PHE A 25 5.06 -4.96 1.50
N ILE A 26 5.31 -4.98 2.82
CA ILE A 26 4.94 -6.13 3.64
C ILE A 26 3.42 -6.33 3.64
N LEU A 27 2.66 -5.24 3.76
CA LEU A 27 1.20 -5.31 3.72
C LEU A 27 0.70 -5.88 2.39
N MET A 28 1.27 -5.40 1.27
CA MET A 28 0.91 -5.92 -0.05
C MET A 28 1.16 -7.42 -0.14
N PHE A 29 2.28 -7.89 0.41
CA PHE A 29 2.60 -9.30 0.45
C PHE A 29 1.59 -10.08 1.29
N LEU A 30 1.23 -9.56 2.47
CA LEU A 30 0.24 -10.19 3.34
C LEU A 30 -1.16 -10.20 2.73
N LEU A 31 -1.43 -9.31 1.77
CA LEU A 31 -2.67 -9.26 1.01
C LEU A 31 -2.59 -10.10 -0.27
N ARG A 32 -1.83 -11.20 -0.22
CA ARG A 32 -1.64 -12.17 -1.30
C ARG A 32 -0.97 -11.58 -2.53
N GLY A 33 0.01 -10.70 -2.32
CA GLY A 33 0.74 -10.10 -3.42
C GLY A 33 -0.08 -9.06 -4.18
N LEU A 34 -0.85 -8.27 -3.45
CA LEU A 34 -1.65 -7.19 -4.03
C LEU A 34 -0.74 -6.20 -4.77
N PRO A 35 -0.97 -5.95 -6.08
CA PRO A 35 -0.19 -4.96 -6.81
C PRO A 35 -0.39 -3.54 -6.27
N PHE A 36 0.62 -2.69 -6.44
CA PHE A 36 0.53 -1.31 -5.95
C PHE A 36 -0.64 -0.54 -6.57
N VAL A 37 -0.94 -0.80 -7.86
CA VAL A 37 -2.08 -0.15 -8.51
C VAL A 37 -3.39 -0.51 -7.83
N ASP A 38 -3.57 -1.77 -7.46
CA ASP A 38 -4.78 -2.20 -6.76
C ASP A 38 -4.84 -1.58 -5.37
N LEU A 39 -3.69 -1.50 -4.68
CA LEU A 39 -3.61 -0.85 -3.36
C LEU A 39 -4.04 0.62 -3.45
N ALA A 40 -3.55 1.33 -4.46
CA ALA A 40 -3.83 2.75 -4.64
C ALA A 40 -5.31 3.04 -4.84
N TYR A 41 -6.01 2.16 -5.55
CA TYR A 41 -7.42 2.34 -5.87
C TYR A 41 -8.39 1.64 -4.90
N LEU A 42 -7.87 0.97 -3.87
CA LEU A 42 -8.75 0.39 -2.86
C LEU A 42 -9.60 1.46 -2.19
N ARG A 43 -10.89 1.15 -2.00
CA ARG A 43 -11.84 2.05 -1.36
C ARG A 43 -12.10 1.60 0.07
N LYS A 44 -12.51 2.55 0.90
CA LYS A 44 -12.90 2.25 2.28
C LYS A 44 -14.05 1.25 2.31
N SER A 45 -14.95 1.31 1.32
CA SER A 45 -16.06 0.37 1.21
C SER A 45 -15.64 -1.06 0.86
N ASP A 46 -14.41 -1.25 0.37
CA ASP A 46 -13.88 -2.58 0.08
C ASP A 46 -13.50 -3.33 1.35
N LEU A 47 -13.29 -2.62 2.45
CA LEU A 47 -12.95 -3.22 3.73
C LEU A 47 -14.21 -3.37 4.59
N ARG A 48 -14.50 -4.61 5.00
CA ARG A 48 -15.61 -4.91 5.91
C ARG A 48 -15.10 -5.84 7.00
N GLY A 49 -15.02 -5.31 8.23
CA GLY A 49 -14.41 -6.03 9.33
C GLY A 49 -12.94 -6.31 9.04
N ASN A 50 -12.58 -7.58 8.90
CA ASN A 50 -11.22 -7.99 8.58
C ASN A 50 -11.09 -8.60 7.18
N VAL A 51 -12.03 -8.29 6.28
CA VAL A 51 -12.02 -8.82 4.91
C VAL A 51 -11.97 -7.67 3.92
N ILE A 52 -11.03 -7.74 2.98
CA ILE A 52 -10.97 -6.83 1.83
C ILE A 52 -11.50 -7.58 0.63
N SER A 53 -12.52 -7.00 -0.04
CA SER A 53 -13.10 -7.55 -1.26
C SER A 53 -12.99 -6.50 -2.35
N TYR A 54 -12.33 -6.85 -3.46
CA TYR A 54 -12.11 -5.91 -4.54
C TYR A 54 -11.97 -6.65 -5.87
N ARG A 55 -11.96 -5.91 -6.97
CA ARG A 55 -11.71 -6.46 -8.30
C ARG A 55 -10.32 -6.07 -8.77
N ARG A 56 -9.55 -7.05 -9.25
CA ARG A 56 -8.23 -6.77 -9.83
C ARG A 56 -8.37 -5.87 -11.05
N ARG A 57 -7.61 -4.80 -11.09
CA ARG A 57 -7.70 -3.85 -12.20
C ARG A 57 -7.23 -4.47 -13.52
N LYS A 58 -6.25 -5.35 -13.47
CA LYS A 58 -5.70 -5.98 -14.66
C LYS A 58 -6.69 -6.97 -15.31
N THR A 59 -7.43 -7.73 -14.53
CA THR A 59 -8.26 -8.82 -15.02
C THR A 59 -9.75 -8.64 -14.75
N GLY A 60 -10.12 -7.74 -13.85
CA GLY A 60 -11.50 -7.59 -13.39
C GLY A 60 -11.98 -8.70 -12.48
N ARG A 61 -11.11 -9.63 -12.11
CA ARG A 61 -11.48 -10.76 -11.25
C ARG A 61 -11.75 -10.31 -9.83
N PRO A 62 -12.87 -10.78 -9.22
CA PRO A 62 -13.13 -10.48 -7.82
C PRO A 62 -12.20 -11.30 -6.92
N LEU A 63 -11.70 -10.66 -5.88
CA LEU A 63 -10.84 -11.29 -4.87
C LEU A 63 -11.31 -10.86 -3.49
N SER A 64 -11.23 -11.81 -2.55
CA SER A 64 -11.46 -11.53 -1.14
C SER A 64 -10.30 -12.05 -0.33
N VAL A 65 -9.77 -11.21 0.55
CA VAL A 65 -8.64 -11.55 1.41
C VAL A 65 -9.02 -11.28 2.85
N THR A 66 -8.90 -12.31 3.68
CA THR A 66 -9.07 -12.15 5.13
C THR A 66 -7.76 -11.66 5.72
N LEU A 67 -7.83 -10.55 6.45
CA LEU A 67 -6.64 -9.92 7.02
C LEU A 67 -6.17 -10.67 8.26
N THR A 68 -4.88 -10.96 8.32
CA THR A 68 -4.23 -11.43 9.54
C THR A 68 -4.15 -10.29 10.55
N THR A 69 -3.86 -10.61 11.80
CA THR A 69 -3.64 -9.59 12.83
C THR A 69 -2.56 -8.60 12.43
N GLU A 70 -1.47 -9.10 11.85
CA GLU A 70 -0.35 -8.28 11.38
C GLU A 70 -0.75 -7.37 10.24
N ALA A 71 -1.49 -7.91 9.27
CA ALA A 71 -1.99 -7.12 8.14
C ALA A 71 -2.94 -6.02 8.62
N MET A 72 -3.81 -6.34 9.57
CA MET A 72 -4.74 -5.37 10.14
C MET A 72 -4.02 -4.25 10.87
N PHE A 73 -2.97 -4.59 11.61
CA PHE A 73 -2.14 -3.60 12.30
C PHE A 73 -1.52 -2.62 11.30
N LEU A 74 -0.91 -3.14 10.23
CA LEU A 74 -0.29 -2.30 9.21
C LEU A 74 -1.32 -1.47 8.46
N LEU A 75 -2.48 -2.06 8.15
CA LEU A 75 -3.55 -1.33 7.47
C LEU A 75 -4.01 -0.15 8.31
N GLN A 76 -4.27 -0.36 9.60
CA GLN A 76 -4.72 0.71 10.49
C GLN A 76 -3.67 1.81 10.64
N LYS A 77 -2.39 1.43 10.60
CA LYS A 77 -1.29 2.40 10.71
C LYS A 77 -1.25 3.35 9.52
N TYR A 78 -1.55 2.86 8.31
CA TYR A 78 -1.40 3.62 7.07
C TYR A 78 -2.71 4.02 6.42
N MET A 79 -3.85 3.60 6.95
CA MET A 79 -5.14 3.91 6.33
C MET A 79 -5.40 5.40 6.32
N ASN A 80 -6.13 5.83 5.29
CA ASN A 80 -6.52 7.20 5.09
C ASN A 80 -7.53 7.64 6.17
N ARG A 81 -7.21 8.71 6.88
CA ARG A 81 -8.06 9.22 7.96
C ARG A 81 -8.92 10.40 7.53
N GLU A 82 -8.83 10.81 6.29
CA GLU A 82 -9.68 11.86 5.75
C GLU A 82 -11.07 11.30 5.48
N GLU A 83 -12.07 11.81 6.21
CA GLU A 83 -13.43 11.26 6.15
C GLU A 83 -14.07 11.41 4.79
N GLN A 84 -13.76 12.48 4.08
CA GLN A 84 -14.38 12.75 2.79
C GLN A 84 -13.75 11.99 1.63
N SER A 85 -12.60 11.37 1.85
CA SER A 85 -11.95 10.58 0.82
C SER A 85 -12.53 9.17 0.77
N PRO A 86 -12.88 8.67 -0.42
CA PRO A 86 -13.39 7.30 -0.55
C PRO A 86 -12.29 6.24 -0.51
N TYR A 87 -11.02 6.65 -0.63
CA TYR A 87 -9.90 5.71 -0.75
C TYR A 87 -9.44 5.20 0.60
N LEU A 88 -9.05 3.93 0.64
CA LEU A 88 -8.59 3.28 1.86
C LEU A 88 -7.23 3.82 2.32
N PHE A 89 -6.34 4.12 1.36
CA PHE A 89 -5.02 4.67 1.63
C PHE A 89 -4.88 6.07 1.03
N PRO A 90 -4.06 6.95 1.64
CA PRO A 90 -3.93 8.34 1.17
C PRO A 90 -2.95 8.44 -0.02
N ILE A 91 -3.17 7.65 -1.06
CA ILE A 91 -2.36 7.65 -2.28
C ILE A 91 -3.02 8.53 -3.33
N LEU A 92 -4.33 8.37 -3.53
CA LEU A 92 -5.10 9.14 -4.49
C LEU A 92 -5.93 10.18 -3.75
N HIS A 93 -6.08 11.36 -4.38
CA HIS A 93 -6.86 12.47 -3.82
C HIS A 93 -7.92 12.97 -4.80
N SER A 94 -7.90 12.49 -6.02
CA SER A 94 -8.80 12.88 -7.10
C SER A 94 -9.72 11.74 -7.48
N ASP A 95 -10.77 12.05 -8.24
CA ASP A 95 -11.78 11.06 -8.61
C ASP A 95 -11.18 9.92 -9.42
N GLU A 96 -11.61 8.70 -9.13
CA GLU A 96 -11.20 7.52 -9.87
C GLU A 96 -11.53 7.69 -11.36
N GLY A 97 -10.55 7.32 -12.20
CA GLY A 97 -10.69 7.47 -13.65
C GLY A 97 -10.28 8.82 -14.20
N SER A 98 -10.01 9.81 -13.33
CA SER A 98 -9.56 11.11 -13.78
C SER A 98 -8.07 11.07 -14.17
N PRO A 99 -7.63 11.93 -15.11
CA PRO A 99 -6.20 12.04 -15.42
C PRO A 99 -5.36 12.45 -14.22
N LYS A 100 -5.93 13.26 -13.33
CA LYS A 100 -5.23 13.72 -12.13
C LYS A 100 -4.98 12.55 -11.16
N ALA A 101 -5.96 11.68 -10.95
CA ALA A 101 -5.80 10.49 -10.11
C ALA A 101 -4.72 9.57 -10.68
N TYR A 102 -4.69 9.40 -12.01
CA TYR A 102 -3.68 8.57 -12.65
C TYR A 102 -2.28 9.13 -12.43
N ARG A 103 -2.11 10.45 -12.50
CA ARG A 103 -0.82 11.09 -12.23
C ARG A 103 -0.42 10.93 -10.76
N GLU A 104 -1.38 11.05 -9.84
CA GLU A 104 -1.13 10.83 -8.43
C GLU A 104 -0.62 9.41 -8.18
N TYR A 105 -1.26 8.43 -8.83
CA TYR A 105 -0.83 7.05 -8.75
C TYR A 105 0.60 6.87 -9.29
N GLN A 106 0.89 7.43 -10.47
CA GLN A 106 2.21 7.31 -11.07
C GLN A 106 3.32 7.90 -10.19
N LEU A 107 3.06 9.08 -9.60
CA LEU A 107 4.03 9.72 -8.71
C LEU A 107 4.23 8.90 -7.45
N ALA A 108 3.15 8.38 -6.88
CA ALA A 108 3.22 7.54 -5.69
C ALA A 108 3.99 6.25 -5.95
N LEU A 109 3.75 5.62 -7.10
CA LEU A 109 4.46 4.40 -7.48
C LEU A 109 5.96 4.67 -7.65
N ARG A 110 6.30 5.79 -8.32
CA ARG A 110 7.70 6.18 -8.50
C ARG A 110 8.39 6.37 -7.16
N ASN A 111 7.75 7.11 -6.25
CA ASN A 111 8.30 7.33 -4.92
C ASN A 111 8.43 6.02 -4.14
N PHE A 112 7.41 5.18 -4.21
CA PHE A 112 7.42 3.88 -3.54
C PHE A 112 8.61 3.03 -4.00
N ASN A 113 8.79 2.91 -5.31
CA ASN A 113 9.90 2.16 -5.89
C ASN A 113 11.25 2.77 -5.51
N TYR A 114 11.34 4.10 -5.51
CA TYR A 114 12.56 4.80 -5.11
C TYR A 114 12.93 4.51 -3.66
N GLN A 115 11.94 4.56 -2.75
CA GLN A 115 12.19 4.28 -1.34
C GLN A 115 12.63 2.83 -1.12
N LEU A 116 12.02 1.87 -1.83
CA LEU A 116 12.43 0.48 -1.76
C LEU A 116 13.85 0.29 -2.29
N GLU A 117 14.21 1.00 -3.35
CA GLU A 117 15.57 0.96 -3.90
C GLU A 117 16.59 1.47 -2.89
N LEU A 118 16.28 2.58 -2.20
CA LEU A 118 17.14 3.09 -1.14
C LEU A 118 17.31 2.08 -0.01
N LEU A 119 16.25 1.38 0.36
CA LEU A 119 16.31 0.33 1.36
C LEU A 119 17.26 -0.79 0.95
N GLY A 120 17.27 -1.15 -0.32
CA GLY A 120 18.16 -2.19 -0.83
C GLY A 120 19.63 -1.81 -0.76
N LYS A 121 19.94 -0.51 -0.66
CA LYS A 121 21.32 0.00 -0.56
C LYS A 121 21.75 0.28 0.89
N ALA A 122 20.80 0.25 1.82
CA ALA A 122 21.09 0.59 3.21
C ALA A 122 21.87 -0.49 3.97
#